data_0269779b3b8070d025fdec58fc5a4d99
#
_entry.id   0269779b3b8070d025fdec58fc5a4d99
#
_cell.length_a   1.000
_cell.length_b   1.000
_cell.length_c   1.000
_cell.angle_alpha   90.00
_cell.angle_beta   90.00
_cell.angle_gamma   90.00
#
_symmetry.space_group_name_H-M   'P 1'
#
loop_
_entity.id
_entity.type
_entity.pdbx_description
1 polymer ?
#
loop_
_entity_poly.entity_id
_entity_poly.type
_entity_poly.pdbx_seq_one_letter_code
_entity_poly.pdbx_strand_id
1 'polypeptide(L)'
;MPRRADLDPIEIPKLLPDVMLVDVLPSGRYRYRLIGTGNARAHGVNATGRYLDEVLPGAEYKNHVIALYDECVRTGRALYSECLFLSPRGEAPERHTKVLFLPLAEDGATVNMVFVVQVFFYIDRVLRDRHFIDVRPYQEIAHALL
;
A
#
# COMPACT_ATOMS: atom_id res chain seq x y z
N MET A 1 16.57 8.10 10.17
CA MET A 1 15.46 7.30 9.58
C MET A 1 15.16 6.14 10.51
N PRO A 2 13.91 5.84 10.81
CA PRO A 2 13.57 4.76 11.73
C PRO A 2 13.95 3.39 11.16
N ARG A 3 14.20 2.43 12.08
CA ARG A 3 14.48 1.05 11.75
C ARG A 3 13.24 0.18 11.98
N ARG A 4 13.22 -1.02 11.42
CA ARG A 4 12.13 -1.98 11.69
C ARG A 4 11.98 -2.24 13.21
N ALA A 5 13.09 -2.32 13.94
CA ALA A 5 13.09 -2.57 15.38
C ALA A 5 12.46 -1.44 16.22
N ASP A 6 12.33 -0.25 15.67
CA ASP A 6 11.71 0.90 16.33
C ASP A 6 10.17 0.87 16.26
N LEU A 7 9.61 -0.09 15.51
CA LEU A 7 8.16 -0.31 15.40
C LEU A 7 7.71 -1.39 16.38
N ASP A 8 6.96 -1.00 17.39
CA ASP A 8 6.35 -1.96 18.33
C ASP A 8 4.87 -2.17 17.98
N PRO A 9 4.48 -3.41 17.55
CA PRO A 9 3.09 -3.71 17.25
C PRO A 9 2.14 -3.51 18.43
N ILE A 10 2.65 -3.58 19.66
CA ILE A 10 1.86 -3.39 20.88
C ILE A 10 1.37 -1.94 21.00
N GLU A 11 2.13 -0.98 20.45
CA GLU A 11 1.75 0.43 20.47
C GLU A 11 0.71 0.80 19.41
N ILE A 12 0.53 -0.05 18.38
CA ILE A 12 -0.37 0.22 17.25
C ILE A 12 -1.41 -0.87 16.98
N PRO A 13 -2.04 -1.48 18.02
CA PRO A 13 -2.89 -2.65 17.79
C PRO A 13 -4.10 -2.39 16.88
N LYS A 14 -4.63 -1.16 16.90
CA LYS A 14 -5.78 -0.78 16.05
C LYS A 14 -5.40 -0.60 14.60
N LEU A 15 -4.13 -0.38 14.28
CA LEU A 15 -3.64 -0.21 12.91
C LEU A 15 -3.22 -1.54 12.26
N LEU A 16 -2.94 -2.57 13.05
CA LEU A 16 -2.38 -3.83 12.55
C LEU A 16 -3.15 -4.44 11.36
N PRO A 17 -4.50 -4.40 11.32
CA PRO A 17 -5.23 -4.90 10.15
C PRO A 17 -4.91 -4.15 8.85
N ASP A 18 -4.51 -2.89 8.96
CA ASP A 18 -4.29 -1.98 7.83
C ASP A 18 -2.81 -1.80 7.48
N VAL A 19 -1.93 -2.53 8.17
CA VAL A 19 -0.47 -2.41 8.02
C VAL A 19 0.06 -3.41 6.99
N MET A 20 1.04 -2.96 6.22
CA MET A 20 1.91 -3.82 5.41
C MET A 20 3.37 -3.47 5.69
N LEU A 21 4.23 -4.48 5.65
CA LEU A 21 5.68 -4.32 5.58
C LEU A 21 6.15 -4.82 4.23
N VAL A 22 6.91 -4.01 3.53
CA VAL A 22 7.39 -4.30 2.18
C VAL A 22 8.90 -4.18 2.14
N ASP A 23 9.57 -5.27 1.75
CA ASP A 23 11.01 -5.27 1.55
C ASP A 23 11.37 -4.54 0.26
N VAL A 24 12.41 -3.72 0.33
CA VAL A 24 13.08 -3.12 -0.83
C VAL A 24 14.30 -3.97 -1.16
N LEU A 25 14.22 -4.75 -2.23
CA LEU A 25 15.31 -5.66 -2.61
C LEU A 25 16.42 -4.92 -3.38
N PRO A 26 17.66 -5.42 -3.35
CA PRO A 26 18.76 -4.83 -4.11
C PRO A 26 18.49 -4.74 -5.62
N SER A 27 17.62 -5.63 -6.15
CA SER A 27 17.17 -5.61 -7.54
C SER A 27 16.24 -4.44 -7.89
N GLY A 28 15.77 -3.68 -6.89
CA GLY A 28 14.75 -2.64 -7.04
C GLY A 28 13.31 -3.17 -7.03
N ARG A 29 13.12 -4.49 -6.83
CA ARG A 29 11.79 -5.08 -6.68
C ARG A 29 11.31 -4.96 -5.23
N TYR A 30 9.99 -4.98 -5.06
CA TYR A 30 9.31 -4.93 -3.77
C TYR A 30 8.65 -6.26 -3.46
N ARG A 31 8.82 -6.73 -2.21
CA ARG A 31 8.25 -7.99 -1.76
C ARG A 31 7.46 -7.79 -0.47
N TYR A 32 6.25 -8.29 -0.43
CA TYR A 32 5.46 -8.28 0.81
C TYR A 32 6.10 -9.17 1.88
N ARG A 33 6.57 -8.56 2.96
CA ARG A 33 7.06 -9.28 4.13
C ARG A 33 5.92 -9.63 5.09
N LEU A 34 4.97 -8.71 5.25
CA LEU A 34 3.82 -8.86 6.12
C LEU A 34 2.66 -8.06 5.54
N ILE A 35 1.47 -8.64 5.61
CA ILE A 35 0.22 -7.98 5.21
C ILE A 35 -0.78 -8.17 6.35
N GLY A 36 -1.32 -7.04 6.87
CA GLY A 36 -2.40 -7.06 7.86
C GLY A 36 -3.67 -7.69 7.32
N THR A 37 -4.52 -8.21 8.21
CA THR A 37 -5.73 -8.96 7.84
C THR A 37 -6.72 -8.15 7.00
N GLY A 38 -6.85 -6.85 7.22
CA GLY A 38 -7.70 -5.96 6.43
C GLY A 38 -7.20 -5.81 5.00
N ASN A 39 -5.89 -5.63 4.83
CA ASN A 39 -5.25 -5.56 3.51
C ASN A 39 -5.27 -6.91 2.78
N ALA A 40 -5.02 -8.02 3.49
CA ALA A 40 -5.12 -9.36 2.92
C ALA A 40 -6.53 -9.65 2.37
N ARG A 41 -7.56 -9.22 3.11
CA ARG A 41 -8.95 -9.33 2.66
C ARG A 41 -9.21 -8.47 1.41
N ALA A 42 -8.69 -7.24 1.38
CA ALA A 42 -8.83 -6.36 0.21
C ALA A 42 -8.12 -6.93 -1.03
N HIS A 43 -6.96 -7.56 -0.85
CA HIS A 43 -6.24 -8.25 -1.93
C HIS A 43 -6.90 -9.57 -2.36
N GLY A 44 -7.75 -10.16 -1.53
CA GLY A 44 -8.40 -11.43 -1.82
C GLY A 44 -7.49 -12.65 -1.75
N VAL A 45 -6.21 -12.46 -1.49
CA VAL A 45 -5.19 -13.50 -1.34
C VAL A 45 -4.18 -13.11 -0.28
N ASN A 46 -3.55 -14.10 0.36
CA ASN A 46 -2.39 -13.83 1.20
C ASN A 46 -1.14 -13.70 0.29
N ALA A 47 -0.74 -12.48 0.06
CA ALA A 47 0.40 -12.15 -0.81
C ALA A 47 1.75 -12.11 -0.06
N THR A 48 1.80 -12.48 1.21
CA THR A 48 3.04 -12.50 2.01
C THR A 48 4.11 -13.35 1.31
N GLY A 49 5.30 -12.79 1.14
CA GLY A 49 6.41 -13.42 0.45
C GLY A 49 6.41 -13.25 -1.07
N ARG A 50 5.36 -12.69 -1.65
CA ARG A 50 5.25 -12.47 -3.09
C ARG A 50 5.68 -11.05 -3.48
N TYR A 51 6.03 -10.88 -4.75
CA TYR A 51 6.42 -9.58 -5.28
C TYR A 51 5.20 -8.74 -5.66
N LEU A 52 5.29 -7.43 -5.44
CA LEU A 52 4.21 -6.50 -5.79
C LEU A 52 3.88 -6.54 -7.28
N ASP A 53 4.89 -6.61 -8.12
CA ASP A 53 4.74 -6.63 -9.58
C ASP A 53 4.05 -7.91 -10.10
N GLU A 54 3.99 -8.96 -9.29
CA GLU A 54 3.27 -10.19 -9.60
C GLU A 54 1.84 -10.20 -9.07
N VAL A 55 1.59 -9.51 -7.96
CA VAL A 55 0.30 -9.53 -7.24
C VAL A 55 -0.63 -8.42 -7.69
N LEU A 56 -0.10 -7.23 -7.95
CA LEU A 56 -0.91 -6.07 -8.31
C LEU A 56 -1.53 -6.24 -9.70
N PRO A 57 -2.85 -6.02 -9.84
CA PRO A 57 -3.55 -6.23 -11.10
C PRO A 57 -3.39 -5.04 -12.04
N GLY A 58 -3.47 -5.32 -13.34
CA GLY A 58 -3.47 -4.29 -14.37
C GLY A 58 -2.16 -3.50 -14.44
N ALA A 59 -1.64 -3.27 -15.63
CA ALA A 59 -0.35 -2.60 -15.80
C ALA A 59 -0.36 -1.17 -15.29
N GLU A 60 -1.44 -0.43 -15.51
CA GLU A 60 -1.56 0.98 -15.15
C GLU A 60 -1.57 1.18 -13.62
N TYR A 61 -2.44 0.47 -12.91
CA TYR A 61 -2.52 0.55 -11.46
C TYR A 61 -1.23 0.05 -10.78
N LYS A 62 -0.68 -1.07 -11.26
CA LYS A 62 0.59 -1.60 -10.78
C LYS A 62 1.72 -0.59 -10.92
N ASN A 63 1.85 0.04 -12.07
CA ASN A 63 2.88 1.04 -12.31
C ASN A 63 2.71 2.26 -11.42
N HIS A 64 1.46 2.69 -11.18
CA HIS A 64 1.16 3.78 -10.25
C HIS A 64 1.60 3.44 -8.82
N VAL A 65 1.24 2.27 -8.30
CA VAL A 65 1.62 1.85 -6.94
C VAL A 65 3.14 1.73 -6.82
N ILE A 66 3.81 1.09 -7.77
CA ILE A 66 5.27 0.96 -7.76
C ILE A 66 5.95 2.34 -7.79
N ALA A 67 5.43 3.29 -8.56
CA ALA A 67 5.95 4.66 -8.59
C ALA A 67 5.87 5.35 -7.22
N LEU A 68 4.83 5.09 -6.41
CA LEU A 68 4.72 5.61 -5.04
C LEU A 68 5.81 5.03 -4.13
N TYR A 69 6.08 3.72 -4.22
CA TYR A 69 7.18 3.11 -3.51
C TYR A 69 8.54 3.69 -3.95
N ASP A 70 8.76 3.80 -5.25
CA ASP A 70 10.00 4.36 -5.82
C ASP A 70 10.25 5.78 -5.33
N GLU A 71 9.22 6.61 -5.25
CA GLU A 71 9.32 7.97 -4.74
C GLU A 71 9.68 7.99 -3.25
N CYS A 72 9.00 7.19 -2.44
CA CYS A 72 9.30 7.06 -1.01
C CYS A 72 10.74 6.61 -0.77
N VAL A 73 11.19 5.59 -1.49
CA VAL A 73 12.55 5.04 -1.38
C VAL A 73 13.60 6.05 -1.84
N ARG A 74 13.38 6.66 -3.00
CA ARG A 74 14.33 7.62 -3.58
C ARG A 74 14.51 8.87 -2.71
N THR A 75 13.41 9.37 -2.12
CA THR A 75 13.45 10.60 -1.31
C THR A 75 13.80 10.34 0.15
N GLY A 76 13.62 9.10 0.65
CA GLY A 76 13.74 8.80 2.07
C GLY A 76 12.75 9.56 2.94
N ARG A 77 11.65 10.01 2.37
CA ARG A 77 10.60 10.79 3.03
C ARG A 77 9.30 10.01 3.09
N ALA A 78 8.51 10.26 4.13
CA ALA A 78 7.15 9.75 4.18
C ALA A 78 6.34 10.29 3.00
N LEU A 79 5.48 9.45 2.44
CA LEU A 79 4.63 9.78 1.30
C LEU A 79 3.17 9.45 1.64
N TYR A 80 2.27 10.35 1.32
CA TYR A 80 0.83 10.17 1.45
C TYR A 80 0.16 10.19 0.08
N SER A 81 -0.77 9.27 -0.15
CA SER A 81 -1.56 9.20 -1.38
C SER A 81 -3.01 8.83 -1.08
N GLU A 82 -3.94 9.44 -1.81
CA GLU A 82 -5.36 9.06 -1.82
C GLU A 82 -5.80 8.75 -3.24
N CYS A 83 -6.53 7.65 -3.40
CA CYS A 83 -7.13 7.27 -4.67
C CYS A 83 -8.62 6.99 -4.53
N LEU A 84 -9.38 7.39 -5.54
CA LEU A 84 -10.74 6.95 -5.78
C LEU A 84 -10.72 5.82 -6.82
N PHE A 85 -11.47 4.75 -6.54
CA PHE A 85 -11.73 3.69 -7.50
C PHE A 85 -13.14 3.84 -8.03
N LEU A 86 -13.25 4.03 -9.32
CA LEU A 86 -14.52 4.25 -10.00
C LEU A 86 -15.22 2.91 -10.26
N SER A 87 -16.53 2.96 -10.52
CA SER A 87 -17.23 1.80 -11.03
C SER A 87 -16.63 1.35 -12.37
N PRO A 88 -16.84 0.08 -12.79
CA PRO A 88 -16.36 -0.37 -14.09
C PRO A 88 -16.84 0.49 -15.27
N ARG A 89 -17.94 1.23 -15.09
CA ARG A 89 -18.47 2.18 -16.08
C ARG A 89 -17.93 3.59 -15.92
N GLY A 90 -17.12 3.86 -14.89
CA GLY A 90 -16.56 5.17 -14.61
C GLY A 90 -17.55 6.22 -14.11
N GLU A 91 -18.76 5.80 -13.67
CA GLU A 91 -19.86 6.72 -13.36
C GLU A 91 -19.80 7.34 -11.97
N ALA A 92 -19.28 6.61 -10.97
CA ALA A 92 -19.20 7.10 -9.60
C ALA A 92 -18.07 6.41 -8.83
N PRO A 93 -17.45 7.08 -7.85
CA PRO A 93 -16.49 6.44 -6.97
C PRO A 93 -17.18 5.41 -6.09
N GLU A 94 -16.68 4.18 -6.08
CA GLU A 94 -17.18 3.09 -5.25
C GLU A 94 -16.31 2.84 -4.02
N ARG A 95 -15.02 3.14 -4.12
CA ARG A 95 -14.04 2.92 -3.08
C ARG A 95 -13.07 4.09 -3.02
N HIS A 96 -12.62 4.36 -1.81
CA HIS A 96 -11.61 5.36 -1.53
C HIS A 96 -10.51 4.70 -0.69
N THR A 97 -9.28 4.88 -1.06
CA THR A 97 -8.14 4.42 -0.27
C THR A 97 -7.24 5.57 0.14
N LYS A 98 -6.78 5.52 1.39
CA LYS A 98 -5.75 6.41 1.93
C LYS A 98 -4.55 5.56 2.28
N VAL A 99 -3.38 5.97 1.83
CA VAL A 99 -2.14 5.23 2.02
C VAL A 99 -1.06 6.15 2.55
N LEU A 100 -0.39 5.71 3.61
CA LEU A 100 0.81 6.35 4.13
C LEU A 100 1.99 5.39 3.97
N PHE A 101 3.05 5.85 3.32
CA PHE A 101 4.30 5.13 3.15
C PHE A 101 5.36 5.73 4.06
N LEU A 102 5.98 4.92 4.90
CA LEU A 102 7.03 5.35 5.83
C LEU A 102 8.31 4.56 5.52
N PRO A 103 9.38 5.24 5.09
CA PRO A 103 10.64 4.56 4.79
C PRO A 103 11.35 4.13 6.06
N LEU A 104 11.92 2.93 6.06
CA LEU A 104 12.73 2.37 7.14
C LEU A 104 14.12 2.03 6.60
N ALA A 105 15.14 2.24 7.44
CA ALA A 105 16.53 1.93 7.09
C ALA A 105 17.26 1.33 8.30
N GLU A 106 17.71 0.08 8.18
CA GLU A 106 18.45 -0.59 9.25
C GLU A 106 19.80 0.10 9.54
N ASP A 107 20.44 0.65 8.51
CA ASP A 107 21.69 1.42 8.61
C ASP A 107 21.46 2.92 8.88
N GLY A 108 20.21 3.34 9.00
CA GLY A 108 19.81 4.74 9.21
C GLY A 108 19.88 5.62 7.94
N ALA A 109 20.33 5.10 6.81
CA ALA A 109 20.56 5.87 5.58
C ALA A 109 19.89 5.28 4.33
N THR A 110 20.04 3.97 4.11
CA THR A 110 19.54 3.30 2.92
C THR A 110 18.20 2.64 3.18
N VAL A 111 17.16 3.08 2.50
CA VAL A 111 15.82 2.51 2.65
C VAL A 111 15.82 1.06 2.17
N ASN A 112 15.60 0.13 3.10
CA ASN A 112 15.55 -1.31 2.82
C ASN A 112 14.17 -1.92 3.13
N MET A 113 13.26 -1.13 3.67
CA MET A 113 11.90 -1.54 3.96
C MET A 113 10.95 -0.32 3.93
N VAL A 114 9.71 -0.54 3.57
CA VAL A 114 8.64 0.47 3.68
C VAL A 114 7.55 -0.06 4.60
N PHE A 115 7.23 0.69 5.64
CA PHE A 115 6.06 0.46 6.46
C PHE A 115 4.88 1.21 5.85
N VAL A 116 3.80 0.51 5.57
CA VAL A 116 2.64 1.07 4.88
C VAL A 116 1.41 0.93 5.75
N VAL A 117 0.65 2.00 5.88
CA VAL A 117 -0.70 1.98 6.45
C VAL A 117 -1.66 2.29 5.31
N GLN A 118 -2.53 1.34 4.99
CA GLN A 118 -3.51 1.50 3.92
C GLN A 118 -4.92 1.21 4.44
N VAL A 119 -5.80 2.20 4.33
CA VAL A 119 -7.19 2.11 4.78
C VAL A 119 -8.11 2.23 3.59
N PHE A 120 -9.10 1.35 3.54
CA PHE A 120 -10.14 1.34 2.51
C PHE A 120 -11.46 1.83 3.06
N PHE A 121 -12.07 2.77 2.35
CA PHE A 121 -13.42 3.26 2.62
C PHE A 121 -14.34 2.83 1.48
N TYR A 122 -15.46 2.23 1.82
CA TYR A 122 -16.46 1.79 0.86
C TYR A 122 -17.65 2.74 0.93
N ILE A 123 -18.11 3.19 -0.22
CA ILE A 123 -19.28 4.08 -0.32
C ILE A 123 -20.55 3.26 -0.12
N ASP A 124 -20.55 1.99 -0.55
CA ASP A 124 -21.65 1.05 -0.34
C ASP A 124 -21.18 -0.14 0.50
N ARG A 125 -21.98 -0.51 1.52
CA ARG A 125 -21.71 -1.66 2.39
C ARG A 125 -21.65 -2.99 1.62
N VAL A 126 -22.41 -3.12 0.54
CA VAL A 126 -22.44 -4.33 -0.31
C VAL A 126 -21.07 -4.56 -0.99
N LEU A 127 -20.30 -3.51 -1.23
CA LEU A 127 -18.99 -3.60 -1.86
C LEU A 127 -17.88 -4.03 -0.90
N ARG A 128 -18.16 -3.99 0.42
CA ARG A 128 -17.18 -4.37 1.46
C ARG A 128 -16.66 -5.80 1.32
N ASP A 129 -17.51 -6.71 0.83
CA ASP A 129 -17.24 -8.13 0.72
C ASP A 129 -16.62 -8.50 -0.63
N ARG A 130 -16.50 -7.54 -1.55
CA ARG A 130 -15.84 -7.76 -2.84
C ARG A 130 -14.33 -7.56 -2.71
N HIS A 131 -13.57 -8.39 -3.42
CA HIS A 131 -12.14 -8.20 -3.53
C HIS A 131 -11.83 -6.83 -4.12
N PHE A 132 -10.89 -6.13 -3.50
CA PHE A 132 -10.49 -4.79 -3.91
C PHE A 132 -9.74 -4.82 -5.25
N ILE A 133 -9.00 -5.88 -5.48
CA ILE A 133 -8.15 -6.03 -6.66
C ILE A 133 -9.02 -6.38 -7.86
N ASP A 134 -9.44 -5.39 -8.59
CA ASP A 134 -9.96 -5.54 -9.95
C ASP A 134 -9.38 -4.41 -10.82
N VAL A 135 -9.51 -4.58 -12.12
CA VAL A 135 -8.96 -3.65 -13.12
C VAL A 135 -9.90 -2.44 -13.27
N ARG A 136 -10.21 -1.77 -12.16
CA ARG A 136 -11.09 -0.62 -12.18
C ARG A 136 -10.35 0.66 -12.53
N PRO A 137 -11.01 1.60 -13.19
CA PRO A 137 -10.49 2.96 -13.31
C PRO A 137 -10.25 3.55 -11.92
N TYR A 138 -9.11 4.21 -11.74
CA TYR A 138 -8.78 4.92 -10.51
C TYR A 138 -8.38 6.36 -10.81
N GLN A 139 -8.50 7.21 -9.79
CA GLN A 139 -8.08 8.59 -9.85
C GLN A 139 -7.35 8.94 -8.56
N GLU A 140 -6.10 9.36 -8.67
CA GLU A 140 -5.37 9.93 -7.54
C GLU A 140 -5.92 11.33 -7.25
N ILE A 141 -6.36 11.59 -6.02
CA ILE A 141 -6.96 12.85 -5.59
C ILE A 141 -6.10 13.62 -4.62
N ALA A 142 -5.09 12.99 -4.02
CA ALA A 142 -4.11 13.63 -3.16
C ALA A 142 -2.78 12.89 -3.22
N HIS A 143 -1.69 13.66 -3.19
CA HIS A 143 -0.33 13.17 -3.20
C HIS A 143 0.56 14.18 -2.48
N ALA A 144 1.29 13.76 -1.45
CA ALA A 144 2.16 14.64 -0.69
C ALA A 144 3.38 13.90 -0.13
N LEU A 145 4.55 14.47 -0.31
CA LEU A 145 5.75 14.14 0.46
C LEU A 145 5.70 14.89 1.79
N LEU A 146 5.86 14.17 2.87
CA LEU A 146 5.78 14.70 4.23
C LEU A 146 7.13 15.00 4.87
#